data_15ba42e0bf84247c8258fdfecdfaa63e
#
_entry.id   15ba42e0bf84247c8258fdfecdfaa63e
#
_cell.length_a   1.000
_cell.length_b   1.000
_cell.length_c   1.000
_cell.angle_alpha   90.00
_cell.angle_beta   90.00
_cell.angle_gamma   90.00
#
_symmetry.space_group_name_H-M   'P 1'
#
loop_
_entity.id
_entity.type
_entity.pdbx_description
1 polymer ?
#
loop_
_entity_poly.entity_id
_entity_poly.type
_entity_poly.pdbx_seq_one_letter_code
_entity_poly.pdbx_strand_id
1 'polypeptide(L)'
;MKKYNFGAGPCILPREVIEKTASAILDFNGIGLSIAEISHRSKDFQPVMDEAMALVKEVLNVPEGYSVLFLGCGASLEFCMIPFNFLVKKAGYLNTGVWAKKAMKEAKLFGEVVEVASSADENYTYLPKNFDVPTDLDYLHVTTNNTIYGTEYHKDLDVPVRLIGDMSSDIFSRPVDVSKYDCIYGGAQKNLSMAGVTFIIIKDDVLGRVQREIPTMLDYRTHIKKGSMFNTPPVVPIYTALENLRWIKANGGVEAMEKLAKERADIVYGEIDRNKLFRGTVKCEEDRSYMNICFVLNDEYAELQDEFFKFATERGMVGIKGHRDVGGFRASCYNAMTVEGCKALVETMKEFEARH
;
A
#
# COMPACT_ATOMS: atom_id res chain seq x y z
N MET A 1 -6.23 -13.67 -25.58
CA MET A 1 -6.97 -13.73 -24.32
C MET A 1 -6.65 -12.52 -23.49
N LYS A 2 -7.64 -11.79 -22.97
CA LYS A 2 -7.44 -10.67 -22.05
C LYS A 2 -6.88 -11.20 -20.73
N LYS A 3 -5.89 -10.51 -20.17
CA LYS A 3 -5.32 -10.86 -18.87
C LYS A 3 -5.76 -9.84 -17.82
N TYR A 4 -6.08 -10.32 -16.64
CA TYR A 4 -6.42 -9.53 -15.46
C TYR A 4 -5.35 -9.78 -14.40
N ASN A 5 -4.62 -8.73 -14.02
CA ASN A 5 -3.51 -8.84 -13.07
C ASN A 5 -4.02 -8.58 -11.64
N PHE A 6 -4.14 -9.65 -10.85
CA PHE A 6 -4.48 -9.62 -9.42
C PHE A 6 -3.24 -9.67 -8.52
N GLY A 7 -2.07 -9.39 -9.07
CA GLY A 7 -0.81 -9.40 -8.31
C GLY A 7 -0.81 -8.38 -7.18
N ALA A 8 -0.26 -8.77 -6.03
CA ALA A 8 -0.23 -7.93 -4.83
C ALA A 8 0.88 -6.86 -4.83
N GLY A 9 1.76 -6.89 -5.79
CA GLY A 9 2.84 -5.92 -6.01
C GLY A 9 4.07 -6.54 -6.63
N PRO A 10 4.64 -5.93 -7.69
CA PRO A 10 4.08 -4.80 -8.45
C PRO A 10 2.70 -5.10 -9.01
N CYS A 11 1.81 -4.10 -8.93
CA CYS A 11 0.41 -4.27 -9.29
C CYS A 11 0.08 -3.79 -10.70
N ILE A 12 -1.18 -3.92 -11.06
CA ILE A 12 -1.77 -3.28 -12.25
C ILE A 12 -1.72 -1.74 -12.10
N LEU A 13 -1.40 -1.05 -13.18
CA LEU A 13 -1.52 0.40 -13.32
C LEU A 13 -2.53 0.74 -14.42
N PRO A 14 -3.14 1.95 -14.40
CA PRO A 14 -4.00 2.40 -15.49
C PRO A 14 -3.27 2.36 -16.83
N ARG A 15 -3.94 1.87 -17.87
CA ARG A 15 -3.33 1.71 -19.18
C ARG A 15 -2.76 3.02 -19.73
N GLU A 16 -3.50 4.11 -19.57
CA GLU A 16 -3.04 5.43 -20.00
C GLU A 16 -1.80 5.93 -19.24
N VAL A 17 -1.65 5.58 -17.95
CA VAL A 17 -0.44 5.90 -17.17
C VAL A 17 0.78 5.15 -17.72
N ILE A 18 0.61 3.87 -18.07
CA ILE A 18 1.67 3.07 -18.70
C ILE A 18 2.05 3.66 -20.06
N GLU A 19 1.07 4.05 -20.88
CA GLU A 19 1.31 4.63 -22.21
C GLU A 19 2.05 5.97 -22.13
N LYS A 20 1.65 6.86 -21.23
CA LYS A 20 2.35 8.12 -20.98
C LYS A 20 3.77 7.92 -20.45
N THR A 21 3.96 6.97 -19.54
CA THR A 21 5.29 6.62 -19.03
C THR A 21 6.18 6.07 -20.16
N ALA A 22 5.66 5.19 -21.01
CA ALA A 22 6.40 4.66 -22.16
C ALA A 22 6.76 5.77 -23.15
N SER A 23 5.84 6.70 -23.42
CA SER A 23 6.12 7.86 -24.27
C SER A 23 7.24 8.74 -23.70
N ALA A 24 7.21 9.01 -22.38
CA ALA A 24 8.25 9.81 -21.71
C ALA A 24 9.63 9.11 -21.70
N ILE A 25 9.66 7.78 -21.71
CA ILE A 25 10.91 7.00 -21.86
C ILE A 25 11.46 7.16 -23.30
N LEU A 26 10.62 7.25 -24.31
CA LEU A 26 11.04 7.43 -25.69
C LEU A 26 11.46 8.87 -25.99
N ASP A 27 10.65 9.84 -25.58
CA ASP A 27 10.89 11.28 -25.76
C ASP A 27 10.08 12.06 -24.73
N PHE A 28 10.76 12.60 -23.74
CA PHE A 28 10.11 13.36 -22.68
C PHE A 28 9.69 14.75 -23.14
N ASN A 29 8.38 14.98 -23.26
CA ASN A 29 7.78 16.26 -23.66
C ASN A 29 8.34 16.85 -24.98
N GLY A 30 8.82 16.04 -25.91
CA GLY A 30 9.33 16.49 -27.21
C GLY A 30 10.70 17.17 -27.15
N ILE A 31 11.46 16.96 -26.08
CA ILE A 31 12.82 17.56 -25.97
C ILE A 31 13.93 16.77 -26.67
N GLY A 32 13.58 15.62 -27.28
CA GLY A 32 14.53 14.75 -27.95
C GLY A 32 15.39 13.90 -27.01
N LEU A 33 15.04 13.80 -25.73
CA LEU A 33 15.69 12.97 -24.71
C LEU A 33 14.67 12.19 -23.91
N SER A 34 15.05 10.99 -23.46
CA SER A 34 14.29 10.20 -22.52
C SER A 34 14.25 10.87 -21.13
N ILE A 35 13.15 10.72 -20.39
CA ILE A 35 13.10 11.09 -18.98
C ILE A 35 14.18 10.34 -18.15
N ALA A 36 14.61 9.16 -18.59
CA ALA A 36 15.66 8.39 -17.93
C ALA A 36 17.08 8.95 -18.17
N GLU A 37 17.25 9.84 -19.15
CA GLU A 37 18.55 10.42 -19.54
C GLU A 37 18.74 11.84 -19.00
N ILE A 38 17.65 12.54 -18.63
CA ILE A 38 17.73 13.92 -18.10
C ILE A 38 18.17 13.94 -16.64
N SER A 39 18.90 14.99 -16.27
CA SER A 39 19.29 15.19 -14.89
C SER A 39 18.08 15.47 -14.00
N HIS A 40 17.99 14.82 -12.86
CA HIS A 40 16.95 15.13 -11.84
C HIS A 40 17.03 16.56 -11.30
N ARG A 41 18.13 17.29 -11.54
CA ARG A 41 18.32 18.70 -11.20
C ARG A 41 18.07 19.64 -12.38
N SER A 42 17.61 19.13 -13.50
CA SER A 42 17.28 19.95 -14.68
C SER A 42 15.99 20.72 -14.46
N LYS A 43 15.83 21.80 -15.23
CA LYS A 43 14.57 22.56 -15.32
C LYS A 43 13.41 21.73 -15.88
N ASP A 44 13.73 20.62 -16.54
CA ASP A 44 12.72 19.75 -17.15
C ASP A 44 12.18 18.74 -16.15
N PHE A 45 12.97 18.26 -15.19
CA PHE A 45 12.53 17.30 -14.17
C PHE A 45 11.99 17.97 -12.90
N GLN A 46 12.48 19.15 -12.52
CA GLN A 46 12.01 19.84 -11.30
C GLN A 46 10.46 19.93 -11.23
N PRO A 47 9.76 20.34 -12.33
CA PRO A 47 8.30 20.37 -12.32
C PRO A 47 7.62 19.02 -12.07
N VAL A 48 8.25 17.91 -12.49
CA VAL A 48 7.72 16.56 -12.25
C VAL A 48 7.68 16.25 -10.74
N MET A 49 8.77 16.54 -10.03
CA MET A 49 8.83 16.35 -8.58
C MET A 49 7.89 17.27 -7.85
N ASP A 50 7.89 18.56 -8.19
CA ASP A 50 7.08 19.57 -7.52
C ASP A 50 5.58 19.26 -7.69
N GLU A 51 5.14 18.92 -8.89
CA GLU A 51 3.75 18.58 -9.15
C GLU A 51 3.36 17.25 -8.49
N ALA A 52 4.24 16.24 -8.48
CA ALA A 52 3.96 14.97 -7.81
C ALA A 52 3.72 15.19 -6.30
N MET A 53 4.56 15.97 -5.64
CA MET A 53 4.38 16.32 -4.22
C MET A 53 3.12 17.16 -3.98
N ALA A 54 2.85 18.12 -4.85
CA ALA A 54 1.65 18.95 -4.77
C ALA A 54 0.36 18.13 -4.94
N LEU A 55 0.33 17.20 -5.89
CA LEU A 55 -0.83 16.34 -6.12
C LEU A 55 -1.06 15.35 -4.98
N VAL A 56 -0.02 14.83 -4.31
CA VAL A 56 -0.21 14.05 -3.08
C VAL A 56 -0.94 14.88 -2.04
N LYS A 57 -0.48 16.13 -1.83
CA LYS A 57 -1.12 17.04 -0.86
C LYS A 57 -2.57 17.34 -1.23
N GLU A 58 -2.82 17.61 -2.49
CA GLU A 58 -4.17 17.92 -2.98
C GLU A 58 -5.13 16.72 -2.88
N VAL A 59 -4.72 15.56 -3.39
CA VAL A 59 -5.56 14.34 -3.46
C VAL A 59 -5.91 13.80 -2.07
N LEU A 60 -5.01 13.96 -1.09
CA LEU A 60 -5.22 13.50 0.29
C LEU A 60 -5.59 14.63 1.27
N ASN A 61 -5.82 15.85 0.79
CA ASN A 61 -6.11 17.02 1.63
C ASN A 61 -5.08 17.17 2.78
N VAL A 62 -3.79 17.01 2.46
CA VAL A 62 -2.70 17.07 3.46
C VAL A 62 -2.64 18.46 4.07
N PRO A 63 -2.73 18.60 5.41
CA PRO A 63 -2.69 19.92 6.06
C PRO A 63 -1.35 20.64 5.86
N GLU A 64 -1.34 21.95 6.16
CA GLU A 64 -0.08 22.69 6.32
C GLU A 64 0.80 22.09 7.43
N GLY A 65 2.10 22.26 7.32
CA GLY A 65 3.07 21.70 8.28
C GLY A 65 3.43 20.23 8.02
N TYR A 66 3.09 19.71 6.83
CA TYR A 66 3.50 18.38 6.37
C TYR A 66 4.38 18.47 5.12
N SER A 67 5.42 17.68 5.10
CA SER A 67 6.27 17.44 3.92
C SER A 67 5.90 16.12 3.25
N VAL A 68 5.93 16.12 1.91
CA VAL A 68 5.80 14.93 1.08
C VAL A 68 7.16 14.59 0.50
N LEU A 69 7.56 13.32 0.59
CA LEU A 69 8.84 12.84 0.07
C LEU A 69 8.63 11.64 -0.87
N PHE A 70 9.51 11.57 -1.87
CA PHE A 70 9.68 10.39 -2.73
C PHE A 70 11.13 9.92 -2.62
N LEU A 71 11.35 8.77 -1.98
CA LEU A 71 12.69 8.23 -1.73
C LEU A 71 12.95 7.00 -2.58
N GLY A 72 14.19 6.84 -3.02
CA GLY A 72 14.64 5.68 -3.82
C GLY A 72 14.89 4.46 -2.96
N CYS A 73 13.83 3.80 -2.50
CA CYS A 73 13.88 2.56 -1.73
C CYS A 73 12.55 1.81 -1.82
N GLY A 74 12.41 0.73 -1.09
CA GLY A 74 11.12 0.08 -0.82
C GLY A 74 10.68 0.38 0.62
N ALA A 75 9.39 0.27 0.92
CA ALA A 75 8.81 0.54 2.24
C ALA A 75 9.49 -0.26 3.38
N SER A 76 10.18 -1.35 3.09
CA SER A 76 10.95 -2.09 4.09
C SER A 76 12.11 -1.30 4.69
N LEU A 77 12.62 -0.27 3.99
CA LEU A 77 13.64 0.62 4.56
C LEU A 77 13.03 1.51 5.65
N GLU A 78 11.75 1.84 5.54
CA GLU A 78 11.05 2.64 6.55
C GLU A 78 10.94 1.91 7.90
N PHE A 79 10.97 0.58 7.92
CA PHE A 79 11.04 -0.19 9.17
C PHE A 79 12.28 0.15 9.99
N CYS A 80 13.35 0.62 9.33
CA CYS A 80 14.56 1.11 9.94
C CYS A 80 14.54 2.67 10.10
N MET A 81 14.13 3.41 9.07
CA MET A 81 14.14 4.88 9.09
C MET A 81 13.18 5.45 10.13
N ILE A 82 11.99 4.87 10.31
CA ILE A 82 11.04 5.30 11.33
C ILE A 82 11.66 5.27 12.74
N PRO A 83 12.16 4.13 13.25
CA PRO A 83 12.75 4.13 14.58
C PRO A 83 14.04 4.97 14.66
N PHE A 84 14.81 5.12 13.60
CA PHE A 84 15.95 6.04 13.59
C PHE A 84 15.55 7.48 13.89
N ASN A 85 14.42 7.95 13.35
CA ASN A 85 13.99 9.34 13.43
C ASN A 85 13.01 9.62 14.57
N PHE A 86 12.25 8.61 15.04
CA PHE A 86 11.15 8.81 15.99
C PHE A 86 11.34 8.12 17.34
N LEU A 87 12.03 6.97 17.41
CA LEU A 87 12.13 6.19 18.64
C LEU A 87 13.18 6.77 19.60
N VAL A 88 12.73 7.40 20.68
CA VAL A 88 13.59 7.92 21.74
C VAL A 88 13.78 6.87 22.83
N LYS A 89 12.68 6.29 23.33
CA LYS A 89 12.66 5.30 24.41
C LYS A 89 11.85 4.06 24.06
N LYS A 90 10.57 4.25 23.70
CA LYS A 90 9.60 3.19 23.65
C LYS A 90 8.60 3.39 22.52
N ALA A 91 8.39 2.40 21.67
CA ALA A 91 7.41 2.41 20.61
C ALA A 91 6.37 1.31 20.77
N GLY A 92 5.12 1.63 20.42
CA GLY A 92 4.02 0.68 20.35
C GLY A 92 3.77 0.19 18.92
N TYR A 93 3.32 -1.03 18.79
CA TYR A 93 2.96 -1.62 17.51
C TYR A 93 1.67 -2.42 17.62
N LEU A 94 0.81 -2.31 16.59
CA LEU A 94 -0.27 -3.25 16.37
C LEU A 94 0.23 -4.40 15.50
N ASN A 95 0.34 -5.60 16.08
CA ASN A 95 0.82 -6.78 15.36
C ASN A 95 -0.33 -7.45 14.61
N THR A 96 -0.63 -6.95 13.41
CA THR A 96 -1.72 -7.42 12.54
C THR A 96 -1.23 -8.24 11.35
N GLY A 97 0.05 -8.59 11.30
CA GLY A 97 0.59 -9.40 10.22
C GLY A 97 2.10 -9.35 10.07
N VAL A 98 2.59 -10.01 9.02
CA VAL A 98 4.04 -10.14 8.73
C VAL A 98 4.74 -8.79 8.60
N TRP A 99 4.10 -7.78 8.02
CA TRP A 99 4.74 -6.47 7.81
C TRP A 99 4.89 -5.72 9.13
N ALA A 100 3.86 -5.68 9.97
CA ALA A 100 3.94 -5.15 11.33
C ALA A 100 5.02 -5.87 12.15
N LYS A 101 5.05 -7.21 12.10
CA LYS A 101 6.07 -8.03 12.78
C LYS A 101 7.50 -7.72 12.33
N LYS A 102 7.71 -7.47 11.03
CA LYS A 102 9.02 -7.05 10.50
C LYS A 102 9.39 -5.65 10.97
N ALA A 103 8.47 -4.69 10.96
CA ALA A 103 8.71 -3.35 11.48
C ALA A 103 9.07 -3.37 12.97
N MET A 104 8.34 -4.15 13.78
CA MET A 104 8.67 -4.37 15.20
C MET A 104 10.07 -4.92 15.40
N LYS A 105 10.49 -5.88 14.56
CA LYS A 105 11.81 -6.50 14.66
C LYS A 105 12.92 -5.48 14.46
N GLU A 106 12.80 -4.61 13.46
CA GLU A 106 13.79 -3.56 13.20
C GLU A 106 13.78 -2.51 14.32
N ALA A 107 12.62 -2.09 14.80
CA ALA A 107 12.51 -1.10 15.87
C ALA A 107 13.19 -1.54 17.18
N LYS A 108 13.20 -2.85 17.49
CA LYS A 108 13.90 -3.41 18.67
C LYS A 108 15.39 -3.15 18.70
N LEU A 109 15.99 -2.78 17.57
CA LEU A 109 17.42 -2.38 17.51
C LEU A 109 17.67 -0.97 18.04
N PHE A 110 16.61 -0.17 18.22
CA PHE A 110 16.70 1.25 18.55
C PHE A 110 16.14 1.63 19.92
N GLY A 111 15.30 0.79 20.51
CA GLY A 111 14.68 1.03 21.81
C GLY A 111 13.72 -0.07 22.25
N GLU A 112 12.98 0.22 23.30
CA GLU A 112 11.92 -0.68 23.78
C GLU A 112 10.76 -0.73 22.79
N VAL A 113 10.23 -1.94 22.54
CA VAL A 113 9.08 -2.15 21.65
C VAL A 113 8.01 -2.95 22.38
N VAL A 114 6.81 -2.40 22.42
CA VAL A 114 5.62 -2.99 23.03
C VAL A 114 4.66 -3.42 21.93
N GLU A 115 4.22 -4.66 21.97
CA GLU A 115 3.08 -5.13 21.21
C GLU A 115 1.81 -4.69 21.94
N VAL A 116 1.17 -3.61 21.47
CA VAL A 116 -0.01 -3.01 22.12
C VAL A 116 -1.23 -3.90 21.95
N ALA A 117 -1.39 -4.46 20.75
CA ALA A 117 -2.41 -5.45 20.45
C ALA A 117 -1.95 -6.34 19.31
N SER A 118 -2.52 -7.54 19.21
CA SER A 118 -2.15 -8.54 18.22
C SER A 118 -3.35 -9.37 17.80
N SER A 119 -3.37 -9.84 16.57
CA SER A 119 -4.30 -10.86 16.06
C SER A 119 -3.57 -12.14 15.63
N ALA A 120 -2.34 -12.33 16.12
CA ALA A 120 -1.52 -13.52 15.81
C ALA A 120 -2.11 -14.82 16.36
N ASP A 121 -2.90 -14.75 17.42
CA ASP A 121 -3.61 -15.87 18.05
C ASP A 121 -4.55 -16.61 17.08
N GLU A 122 -5.14 -15.87 16.12
CA GLU A 122 -5.99 -16.45 15.08
C GLU A 122 -5.38 -16.25 13.67
N ASN A 123 -4.07 -16.29 13.57
CA ASN A 123 -3.34 -16.16 12.31
C ASN A 123 -3.75 -14.91 11.50
N TYR A 124 -3.96 -13.79 12.20
CA TYR A 124 -4.28 -12.49 11.61
C TYR A 124 -5.58 -12.44 10.78
N THR A 125 -6.58 -13.24 11.15
CA THR A 125 -7.87 -13.32 10.46
C THR A 125 -8.86 -12.26 10.92
N TYR A 126 -8.48 -11.38 11.84
CA TYR A 126 -9.25 -10.25 12.33
C TYR A 126 -8.33 -9.07 12.69
N LEU A 127 -8.92 -7.89 12.95
CA LEU A 127 -8.22 -6.73 13.46
C LEU A 127 -8.49 -6.54 14.96
N PRO A 128 -7.45 -6.27 15.78
CA PRO A 128 -7.66 -5.95 17.18
C PRO A 128 -8.53 -4.70 17.34
N LYS A 129 -9.49 -4.77 18.26
CA LYS A 129 -10.39 -3.67 18.65
C LYS A 129 -10.36 -3.51 20.17
N ASN A 130 -10.69 -2.32 20.67
CA ASN A 130 -10.81 -2.05 22.10
C ASN A 130 -9.52 -2.38 22.89
N PHE A 131 -8.37 -1.90 22.40
CA PHE A 131 -7.08 -2.01 23.07
C PHE A 131 -6.68 -0.70 23.73
N ASP A 132 -6.01 -0.78 24.87
CA ASP A 132 -5.46 0.39 25.58
C ASP A 132 -4.09 0.73 25.03
N VAL A 133 -3.90 2.01 24.65
CA VAL A 133 -2.62 2.52 24.17
C VAL A 133 -1.88 3.20 25.32
N PRO A 134 -0.69 2.70 25.74
CA PRO A 134 0.12 3.37 26.74
C PRO A 134 0.50 4.79 26.31
N THR A 135 0.35 5.76 27.20
CA THR A 135 0.60 7.19 26.88
C THR A 135 2.07 7.59 26.94
N ASP A 136 2.95 6.69 27.37
CA ASP A 136 4.39 6.88 27.46
C ASP A 136 5.15 6.42 26.21
N LEU A 137 4.43 6.12 25.13
CA LEU A 137 5.02 5.74 23.85
C LEU A 137 5.51 6.97 23.07
N ASP A 138 6.64 6.82 22.41
CA ASP A 138 7.13 7.80 21.43
C ASP A 138 6.24 7.84 20.19
N TYR A 139 5.69 6.68 19.81
CA TYR A 139 4.70 6.51 18.75
C TYR A 139 3.99 5.15 18.83
N LEU A 140 2.83 5.06 18.20
CA LEU A 140 2.16 3.81 17.84
C LEU A 140 2.29 3.59 16.33
N HIS A 141 2.70 2.41 15.90
CA HIS A 141 2.77 2.01 14.50
C HIS A 141 1.61 1.09 14.12
N VAL A 142 0.96 1.37 13.01
CA VAL A 142 -0.11 0.56 12.42
C VAL A 142 0.20 0.23 10.96
N THR A 143 -0.11 -1.00 10.55
CA THR A 143 -0.22 -1.37 9.14
C THR A 143 -1.70 -1.37 8.79
N THR A 144 -2.15 -0.39 8.02
CA THR A 144 -3.58 -0.11 7.81
C THR A 144 -4.26 -1.18 6.95
N ASN A 145 -3.53 -1.75 6.00
CA ASN A 145 -4.02 -2.86 5.18
C ASN A 145 -2.99 -4.00 5.10
N ASN A 146 -3.39 -5.18 5.50
CA ASN A 146 -2.55 -6.37 5.55
C ASN A 146 -2.63 -7.16 4.26
N THR A 147 -1.77 -6.85 3.31
CA THR A 147 -1.70 -7.42 1.95
C THR A 147 -1.68 -8.96 1.91
N ILE A 148 -1.15 -9.62 2.95
CA ILE A 148 -0.99 -11.08 3.02
C ILE A 148 -2.23 -11.76 3.58
N TYR A 149 -2.86 -11.16 4.59
CA TYR A 149 -3.95 -11.79 5.34
C TYR A 149 -5.33 -11.28 4.94
N GLY A 150 -5.41 -10.10 4.28
CA GLY A 150 -6.65 -9.55 3.76
C GLY A 150 -7.48 -8.76 4.76
N THR A 151 -6.87 -8.25 5.84
CA THR A 151 -7.52 -7.36 6.81
C THR A 151 -7.17 -5.90 6.56
N GLU A 152 -8.12 -4.96 6.77
CA GLU A 152 -7.95 -3.52 6.53
C GLU A 152 -8.69 -2.69 7.58
N TYR A 153 -8.02 -1.66 8.11
CA TYR A 153 -8.66 -0.60 8.89
C TYR A 153 -9.32 0.42 7.95
N HIS A 154 -10.63 0.38 7.83
CA HIS A 154 -11.38 1.33 6.99
C HIS A 154 -11.55 2.71 7.62
N LYS A 155 -11.17 2.88 8.89
CA LYS A 155 -11.20 4.14 9.62
C LYS A 155 -9.84 4.41 10.25
N ASP A 156 -9.46 5.68 10.23
CA ASP A 156 -8.24 6.12 10.87
C ASP A 156 -8.36 6.03 12.39
N LEU A 157 -7.35 5.47 13.04
CA LEU A 157 -7.35 5.27 14.48
C LEU A 157 -7.30 6.63 15.22
N ASP A 158 -7.95 6.67 16.36
CA ASP A 158 -7.87 7.80 17.28
C ASP A 158 -7.11 7.35 18.53
N VAL A 159 -5.89 7.84 18.71
CA VAL A 159 -4.97 7.37 19.75
C VAL A 159 -4.30 8.55 20.48
N PRO A 160 -3.97 8.41 21.77
CA PRO A 160 -3.44 9.51 22.58
C PRO A 160 -1.95 9.80 22.35
N VAL A 161 -1.30 9.10 21.43
CA VAL A 161 0.13 9.21 21.11
C VAL A 161 0.32 9.44 19.62
N ARG A 162 1.55 9.75 19.20
CA ARG A 162 1.87 9.87 17.77
C ARG A 162 1.52 8.60 17.03
N LEU A 163 0.90 8.75 15.85
CA LEU A 163 0.52 7.64 15.00
C LEU A 163 1.38 7.61 13.74
N ILE A 164 1.92 6.43 13.44
CA ILE A 164 2.68 6.17 12.22
C ILE A 164 1.98 5.06 11.43
N GLY A 165 1.63 5.35 10.17
CA GLY A 165 0.91 4.45 9.30
C GLY A 165 1.76 3.86 8.17
N ASP A 166 1.86 2.52 8.12
CA ASP A 166 2.22 1.82 6.88
C ASP A 166 0.95 1.67 6.04
N MET A 167 0.82 2.53 5.03
CA MET A 167 -0.30 2.53 4.10
C MET A 167 0.11 2.02 2.72
N SER A 168 1.12 1.16 2.64
CA SER A 168 1.66 0.68 1.37
C SER A 168 0.60 0.11 0.43
N SER A 169 -0.46 -0.51 0.94
CA SER A 169 -1.42 -1.23 0.11
C SER A 169 -2.84 -0.66 0.06
N ASP A 170 -3.09 0.43 0.78
CA ASP A 170 -4.41 1.09 0.80
C ASP A 170 -4.37 2.61 0.59
N ILE A 171 -3.18 3.22 0.56
CA ILE A 171 -3.09 4.67 0.26
C ILE A 171 -3.71 5.00 -1.11
N PHE A 172 -4.33 6.15 -1.20
CA PHE A 172 -5.07 6.64 -2.38
C PHE A 172 -6.29 5.79 -2.78
N SER A 173 -6.70 4.82 -1.96
CA SER A 173 -7.91 4.02 -2.22
C SER A 173 -9.14 4.52 -1.46
N ARG A 174 -8.93 5.38 -0.46
CA ARG A 174 -9.96 6.00 0.38
C ARG A 174 -9.51 7.35 0.89
N PRO A 175 -10.41 8.20 1.37
CA PRO A 175 -10.05 9.36 2.18
C PRO A 175 -9.28 8.95 3.44
N VAL A 176 -8.27 9.75 3.79
CA VAL A 176 -7.45 9.58 5.01
C VAL A 176 -7.39 10.91 5.73
N ASP A 177 -7.71 10.94 7.02
CA ASP A 177 -7.44 12.11 7.85
C ASP A 177 -5.96 12.17 8.22
N VAL A 178 -5.17 12.78 7.34
CA VAL A 178 -3.70 12.90 7.50
C VAL A 178 -3.34 13.59 8.81
N SER A 179 -4.21 14.45 9.36
CA SER A 179 -3.93 15.18 10.62
C SER A 179 -3.76 14.26 11.84
N LYS A 180 -4.29 13.05 11.78
CA LYS A 180 -4.13 12.02 12.81
C LYS A 180 -2.77 11.34 12.82
N TYR A 181 -1.99 11.48 11.75
CA TYR A 181 -0.71 10.80 11.58
C TYR A 181 0.45 11.78 11.67
N ASP A 182 1.46 11.43 12.45
CA ASP A 182 2.75 12.14 12.42
C ASP A 182 3.62 11.71 11.23
N CYS A 183 3.43 10.47 10.76
CA CYS A 183 4.03 9.98 9.54
C CYS A 183 3.17 8.91 8.87
N ILE A 184 2.97 9.03 7.57
CA ILE A 184 2.42 7.98 6.70
C ILE A 184 3.51 7.62 5.70
N TYR A 185 3.71 6.33 5.46
CA TYR A 185 4.62 5.87 4.42
C TYR A 185 4.06 4.68 3.64
N GLY A 186 4.63 4.44 2.47
CA GLY A 186 4.26 3.27 1.70
C GLY A 186 5.09 3.06 0.44
N GLY A 187 5.18 1.79 0.05
CA GLY A 187 5.80 1.41 -1.21
C GLY A 187 4.90 1.73 -2.40
N ALA A 188 5.39 2.50 -3.35
CA ALA A 188 4.59 2.97 -4.49
C ALA A 188 4.11 1.84 -5.42
N GLN A 189 4.79 0.68 -5.44
CA GLN A 189 4.53 -0.43 -6.37
C GLN A 189 3.16 -1.13 -6.17
N LYS A 190 2.35 -0.69 -5.22
CA LYS A 190 1.03 -1.28 -4.96
C LYS A 190 -0.08 -0.43 -5.58
N ASN A 191 -0.26 0.80 -5.15
CA ASN A 191 -1.40 1.60 -5.60
C ASN A 191 -1.01 2.93 -6.28
N LEU A 192 0.27 3.29 -6.31
CA LEU A 192 0.74 4.58 -6.79
C LEU A 192 1.58 4.52 -8.07
N SER A 193 2.56 3.61 -8.16
CA SER A 193 3.54 3.60 -9.23
C SER A 193 4.12 2.20 -9.46
N MET A 194 5.20 2.12 -10.23
CA MET A 194 6.05 0.94 -10.32
C MET A 194 6.99 0.83 -9.11
N ALA A 195 7.71 -0.31 -9.00
CA ALA A 195 8.69 -0.52 -7.94
C ALA A 195 9.87 0.47 -8.04
N GLY A 196 10.48 0.77 -6.88
CA GLY A 196 11.70 1.58 -6.79
C GLY A 196 11.55 2.89 -6.03
N VAL A 197 10.33 3.27 -5.67
CA VAL A 197 10.07 4.48 -4.88
C VAL A 197 9.19 4.18 -3.66
N THR A 198 9.50 4.86 -2.57
CA THR A 198 8.67 4.95 -1.37
C THR A 198 8.19 6.38 -1.23
N PHE A 199 6.91 6.60 -1.01
CA PHE A 199 6.39 7.91 -0.63
C PHE A 199 6.29 8.01 0.89
N ILE A 200 6.47 9.24 1.41
CA ILE A 200 6.33 9.56 2.83
C ILE A 200 5.57 10.89 2.94
N ILE A 201 4.61 10.94 3.85
CA ILE A 201 3.95 12.17 4.30
C ILE A 201 4.29 12.31 5.77
N ILE A 202 4.98 13.37 6.14
CA ILE A 202 5.54 13.52 7.48
C ILE A 202 5.29 14.93 8.02
N LYS A 203 4.87 15.02 9.26
CA LYS A 203 4.69 16.28 9.95
C LYS A 203 6.03 16.91 10.28
N ASP A 204 6.20 18.19 9.96
CA ASP A 204 7.52 18.84 9.97
C ASP A 204 8.08 19.03 11.38
N ASP A 205 7.24 19.24 12.40
CA ASP A 205 7.62 19.57 13.77
C ASP A 205 7.91 18.35 14.66
N VAL A 206 7.80 17.12 14.14
CA VAL A 206 7.98 15.89 14.94
C VAL A 206 9.42 15.37 14.95
N LEU A 207 10.25 15.86 14.04
CA LEU A 207 11.63 15.41 13.85
C LEU A 207 12.61 16.09 14.80
N GLY A 208 13.83 15.51 14.93
CA GLY A 208 14.94 16.09 15.70
C GLY A 208 14.86 15.85 17.21
N ARG A 209 14.03 14.94 17.67
CA ARG A 209 13.88 14.62 19.12
C ARG A 209 14.80 13.50 19.59
N VAL A 210 15.28 12.66 18.69
CA VAL A 210 16.23 11.60 19.00
C VAL A 210 17.63 12.19 19.23
N GLN A 211 18.37 11.65 20.21
CA GLN A 211 19.72 12.12 20.56
C GLN A 211 20.81 11.35 19.78
N ARG A 212 20.46 10.25 19.12
CA ARG A 212 21.41 9.48 18.32
C ARG A 212 21.81 10.22 17.06
N GLU A 213 23.03 9.99 16.60
CA GLU A 213 23.42 10.38 15.25
C GLU A 213 22.67 9.56 14.23
N ILE A 214 22.06 10.23 13.26
CA ILE A 214 21.36 9.60 12.15
C ILE A 214 22.23 9.74 10.91
N PRO A 215 22.57 8.65 10.21
CA PRO A 215 23.25 8.74 8.91
C PRO A 215 22.49 9.66 7.96
N THR A 216 23.20 10.53 7.25
CA THR A 216 22.60 11.60 6.42
C THR A 216 21.47 11.10 5.50
N MET A 217 21.66 9.93 4.88
CA MET A 217 20.68 9.32 3.97
C MET A 217 19.45 8.72 4.67
N LEU A 218 19.50 8.53 6.00
CA LEU A 218 18.40 7.98 6.80
C LEU A 218 17.69 9.07 7.62
N ASP A 219 18.15 10.32 7.55
CA ASP A 219 17.53 11.47 8.22
C ASP A 219 16.51 12.14 7.32
N TYR A 220 15.23 12.07 7.68
CA TYR A 220 14.15 12.70 6.92
C TYR A 220 14.36 14.22 6.74
N ARG A 221 14.99 14.92 7.71
CA ARG A 221 15.28 16.35 7.60
C ARG A 221 16.19 16.68 6.41
N THR A 222 17.11 15.77 6.06
CA THR A 222 17.97 15.91 4.87
C THR A 222 17.12 15.92 3.60
N HIS A 223 16.17 14.98 3.51
CA HIS A 223 15.31 14.82 2.34
C HIS A 223 14.27 15.93 2.23
N ILE A 224 13.68 16.36 3.36
CA ILE A 224 12.77 17.53 3.42
C ILE A 224 13.47 18.76 2.89
N LYS A 225 14.65 19.10 3.44
CA LYS A 225 15.45 20.28 3.03
C LYS A 225 15.80 20.29 1.55
N LYS A 226 15.86 19.15 0.91
CA LYS A 226 16.26 18.97 -0.50
C LYS A 226 15.11 18.55 -1.42
N GLY A 227 13.86 18.58 -0.95
CA GLY A 227 12.70 18.21 -1.76
C GLY A 227 12.86 16.83 -2.43
N SER A 228 13.26 15.83 -1.65
CA SER A 228 13.55 14.46 -2.12
C SER A 228 14.76 14.31 -3.08
N MET A 229 15.47 15.39 -3.40
CA MET A 229 16.54 15.39 -4.40
C MET A 229 17.94 15.61 -3.78
N PHE A 230 18.15 15.12 -2.56
CA PHE A 230 19.48 15.12 -1.95
C PHE A 230 20.45 14.25 -2.74
N ASN A 231 20.05 13.05 -3.09
CA ASN A 231 20.68 12.16 -4.06
C ASN A 231 19.83 12.01 -5.31
N THR A 232 20.28 11.26 -6.30
CA THR A 232 19.51 10.99 -7.52
C THR A 232 18.28 10.14 -7.22
N PRO A 233 17.05 10.66 -7.40
CA PRO A 233 15.84 9.90 -7.16
C PRO A 233 15.51 8.97 -8.34
N PRO A 234 14.61 7.99 -8.16
CA PRO A 234 14.16 7.12 -9.24
C PRO A 234 13.19 7.88 -10.17
N VAL A 235 13.72 8.58 -11.18
CA VAL A 235 12.97 9.54 -12.01
C VAL A 235 11.76 8.93 -12.72
N VAL A 236 11.91 7.77 -13.36
CA VAL A 236 10.81 7.10 -14.08
C VAL A 236 9.68 6.66 -13.14
N PRO A 237 9.93 5.98 -12.00
CA PRO A 237 8.87 5.70 -11.03
C PRO A 237 8.18 6.95 -10.48
N ILE A 238 8.89 8.05 -10.28
CA ILE A 238 8.29 9.31 -9.79
C ILE A 238 7.39 9.91 -10.88
N TYR A 239 7.82 9.92 -12.13
CA TYR A 239 6.97 10.35 -13.23
C TYR A 239 5.72 9.48 -13.38
N THR A 240 5.87 8.16 -13.24
CA THR A 240 4.72 7.24 -13.25
C THR A 240 3.76 7.53 -12.08
N ALA A 241 4.30 7.87 -10.89
CA ALA A 241 3.49 8.29 -9.75
C ALA A 241 2.72 9.59 -10.06
N LEU A 242 3.37 10.58 -10.67
CA LEU A 242 2.74 11.83 -11.10
C LEU A 242 1.57 11.54 -12.06
N GLU A 243 1.78 10.74 -13.10
CA GLU A 243 0.72 10.43 -14.06
C GLU A 243 -0.44 9.65 -13.41
N ASN A 244 -0.14 8.78 -12.45
CA ASN A 244 -1.18 8.06 -11.71
C ASN A 244 -1.96 8.99 -10.74
N LEU A 245 -1.31 9.94 -10.09
CA LEU A 245 -1.97 10.97 -9.26
C LEU A 245 -2.89 11.87 -10.12
N ARG A 246 -2.44 12.26 -11.31
CA ARG A 246 -3.26 12.96 -12.30
C ARG A 246 -4.48 12.13 -12.70
N TRP A 247 -4.29 10.83 -12.91
CA TRP A 247 -5.36 9.88 -13.22
C TRP A 247 -6.37 9.76 -12.06
N ILE A 248 -5.91 9.60 -10.82
CA ILE A 248 -6.79 9.55 -9.63
C ILE A 248 -7.61 10.83 -9.53
N LYS A 249 -6.96 12.00 -9.63
CA LYS A 249 -7.64 13.31 -9.60
C LYS A 249 -8.69 13.44 -10.71
N ALA A 250 -8.36 13.08 -11.95
CA ALA A 250 -9.26 13.16 -13.10
C ALA A 250 -10.46 12.19 -12.98
N ASN A 251 -10.34 11.12 -12.21
CA ASN A 251 -11.38 10.12 -11.97
C ASN A 251 -12.16 10.35 -10.66
N GLY A 252 -12.12 11.56 -10.10
CA GLY A 252 -12.95 11.98 -8.96
C GLY A 252 -12.29 11.81 -7.58
N GLY A 253 -10.95 11.67 -7.55
CA GLY A 253 -10.21 11.65 -6.29
C GLY A 253 -10.37 10.37 -5.47
N VAL A 254 -9.94 10.41 -4.22
CA VAL A 254 -9.97 9.25 -3.33
C VAL A 254 -11.36 8.78 -2.94
N GLU A 255 -12.35 9.68 -2.94
CA GLU A 255 -13.76 9.35 -2.69
C GLU A 255 -14.33 8.45 -3.79
N ALA A 256 -13.99 8.73 -5.05
CA ALA A 256 -14.39 7.88 -6.16
C ALA A 256 -13.63 6.55 -6.15
N MET A 257 -12.35 6.56 -5.77
CA MET A 257 -11.56 5.34 -5.62
C MET A 257 -12.12 4.43 -4.54
N GLU A 258 -12.53 4.98 -3.39
CA GLU A 258 -13.17 4.22 -2.30
C GLU A 258 -14.46 3.54 -2.74
N LYS A 259 -15.32 4.28 -3.42
CA LYS A 259 -16.57 3.73 -3.96
C LYS A 259 -16.31 2.57 -4.92
N LEU A 260 -15.36 2.73 -5.83
CA LEU A 260 -14.96 1.68 -6.78
C LEU A 260 -14.26 0.50 -6.07
N ALA A 261 -13.46 0.76 -5.03
CA ALA A 261 -12.82 -0.29 -4.24
C ALA A 261 -13.86 -1.15 -3.55
N LYS A 262 -14.85 -0.52 -2.90
CA LYS A 262 -15.97 -1.22 -2.28
C LYS A 262 -16.79 -2.02 -3.29
N GLU A 263 -17.13 -1.44 -4.45
CA GLU A 263 -17.86 -2.16 -5.51
C GLU A 263 -17.12 -3.43 -5.96
N ARG A 264 -15.80 -3.33 -6.19
CA ARG A 264 -14.98 -4.48 -6.57
C ARG A 264 -14.94 -5.55 -5.48
N ALA A 265 -14.78 -5.12 -4.22
CA ALA A 265 -14.76 -6.01 -3.07
C ALA A 265 -16.11 -6.71 -2.89
N ASP A 266 -17.23 -5.99 -2.94
CA ASP A 266 -18.59 -6.54 -2.83
C ASP A 266 -18.86 -7.60 -3.91
N ILE A 267 -18.40 -7.39 -5.15
CA ILE A 267 -18.53 -8.36 -6.25
C ILE A 267 -17.79 -9.67 -5.93
N VAL A 268 -16.55 -9.58 -5.47
CA VAL A 268 -15.72 -10.78 -5.25
C VAL A 268 -16.11 -11.48 -3.95
N TYR A 269 -16.30 -10.75 -2.85
CA TYR A 269 -16.75 -11.34 -1.58
C TYR A 269 -18.14 -11.92 -1.68
N GLY A 270 -19.07 -11.28 -2.41
CA GLY A 270 -20.41 -11.84 -2.64
C GLY A 270 -20.37 -13.20 -3.32
N GLU A 271 -19.42 -13.43 -4.22
CA GLU A 271 -19.23 -14.75 -4.80
C GLU A 271 -18.56 -15.73 -3.83
N ILE A 272 -17.52 -15.30 -3.11
CA ILE A 272 -16.83 -16.14 -2.12
C ILE A 272 -17.83 -16.66 -1.07
N ASP A 273 -18.68 -15.78 -0.54
CA ASP A 273 -19.62 -16.11 0.53
C ASP A 273 -20.80 -16.97 0.04
N ARG A 274 -21.16 -16.88 -1.26
CA ARG A 274 -22.20 -17.71 -1.89
C ARG A 274 -21.71 -19.09 -2.30
N ASN A 275 -20.46 -19.19 -2.76
CA ASN A 275 -19.90 -20.35 -3.44
C ASN A 275 -19.62 -21.50 -2.46
N LYS A 276 -20.07 -22.72 -2.79
CA LYS A 276 -19.87 -23.88 -1.91
C LYS A 276 -18.40 -24.32 -1.78
N LEU A 277 -17.56 -23.97 -2.76
CA LEU A 277 -16.17 -24.42 -2.79
C LEU A 277 -15.24 -23.48 -2.01
N PHE A 278 -15.58 -22.19 -1.88
CA PHE A 278 -14.67 -21.17 -1.34
C PHE A 278 -15.15 -20.59 -0.02
N ARG A 279 -14.21 -20.07 0.75
CA ARG A 279 -14.44 -19.23 1.93
C ARG A 279 -13.40 -18.14 2.04
N GLY A 280 -13.80 -16.99 2.56
CA GLY A 280 -12.88 -15.91 2.92
C GLY A 280 -11.99 -16.30 4.10
N THR A 281 -10.76 -15.75 4.17
CA THR A 281 -9.85 -15.99 5.30
C THR A 281 -10.12 -15.07 6.48
N VAL A 282 -10.71 -13.90 6.24
CA VAL A 282 -11.03 -12.90 7.27
C VAL A 282 -12.40 -13.21 7.87
N LYS A 283 -12.45 -13.37 9.19
CA LYS A 283 -13.64 -13.79 9.93
C LYS A 283 -14.73 -12.72 10.01
N CYS A 284 -14.33 -11.47 10.31
CA CYS A 284 -15.25 -10.35 10.44
C CYS A 284 -15.36 -9.61 9.11
N GLU A 285 -16.57 -9.47 8.57
CA GLU A 285 -16.79 -8.76 7.30
C GLU A 285 -16.28 -7.32 7.34
N GLU A 286 -16.44 -6.63 8.46
CA GLU A 286 -15.97 -5.27 8.67
C GLU A 286 -14.44 -5.11 8.68
N ASP A 287 -13.69 -6.20 8.83
CA ASP A 287 -12.22 -6.24 8.77
C ASP A 287 -11.68 -6.64 7.39
N ARG A 288 -12.56 -7.02 6.45
CA ARG A 288 -12.19 -7.48 5.11
C ARG A 288 -11.58 -6.36 4.29
N SER A 289 -10.41 -6.60 3.70
CA SER A 289 -9.73 -5.64 2.83
C SER A 289 -10.48 -5.46 1.51
N TYR A 290 -10.65 -4.19 1.08
CA TYR A 290 -11.13 -3.89 -0.27
C TYR A 290 -10.01 -3.98 -1.31
N MET A 291 -8.74 -3.97 -0.85
CA MET A 291 -7.56 -4.02 -1.72
C MET A 291 -7.05 -5.45 -1.95
N ASN A 292 -7.04 -6.30 -0.92
CA ASN A 292 -6.43 -7.63 -0.99
C ASN A 292 -7.40 -8.68 -0.47
N ILE A 293 -8.19 -9.24 -1.35
CA ILE A 293 -9.21 -10.24 -1.04
C ILE A 293 -8.55 -11.61 -0.96
N CYS A 294 -8.42 -12.15 0.26
CA CYS A 294 -7.82 -13.44 0.52
C CYS A 294 -8.91 -14.50 0.73
N PHE A 295 -8.78 -15.64 0.05
CA PHE A 295 -9.74 -16.73 0.15
C PHE A 295 -9.08 -18.09 -0.09
N VAL A 296 -9.70 -19.13 0.43
CA VAL A 296 -9.25 -20.52 0.32
C VAL A 296 -10.42 -21.40 -0.12
N LEU A 297 -10.12 -22.63 -0.52
CA LEU A 297 -11.15 -23.63 -0.65
C LEU A 297 -11.63 -24.09 0.72
N ASN A 298 -12.88 -24.49 0.85
CA ASN A 298 -13.39 -25.19 2.01
C ASN A 298 -12.64 -26.52 2.18
N ASP A 299 -12.48 -27.00 3.41
CA ASP A 299 -11.62 -28.12 3.73
C ASP A 299 -11.98 -29.39 2.96
N GLU A 300 -13.28 -29.58 2.65
CA GLU A 300 -13.82 -30.68 1.84
C GLU A 300 -13.33 -30.67 0.37
N TYR A 301 -12.86 -29.51 -0.10
CA TYR A 301 -12.43 -29.28 -1.50
C TYR A 301 -10.97 -28.87 -1.60
N ALA A 302 -10.19 -28.99 -0.52
CA ALA A 302 -8.81 -28.50 -0.44
C ALA A 302 -7.90 -29.08 -1.52
N GLU A 303 -8.16 -30.34 -1.95
CA GLU A 303 -7.42 -31.01 -3.02
C GLU A 303 -7.58 -30.36 -4.39
N LEU A 304 -8.64 -29.57 -4.61
CA LEU A 304 -8.88 -28.87 -5.87
C LEU A 304 -8.04 -27.59 -6.05
N GLN A 305 -7.20 -27.21 -5.06
CA GLN A 305 -6.47 -25.94 -5.08
C GLN A 305 -5.61 -25.74 -6.33
N ASP A 306 -4.82 -26.73 -6.70
CA ASP A 306 -3.96 -26.65 -7.86
C ASP A 306 -4.76 -26.68 -9.17
N GLU A 307 -5.88 -27.39 -9.18
CA GLU A 307 -6.80 -27.44 -10.33
C GLU A 307 -7.45 -26.07 -10.54
N PHE A 308 -7.98 -25.43 -9.48
CA PHE A 308 -8.54 -24.08 -9.60
C PHE A 308 -7.48 -23.07 -10.02
N PHE A 309 -6.27 -23.15 -9.48
CA PHE A 309 -5.18 -22.26 -9.86
C PHE A 309 -4.88 -22.36 -11.37
N LYS A 310 -4.78 -23.58 -11.91
CA LYS A 310 -4.59 -23.80 -13.34
C LYS A 310 -5.77 -23.27 -14.15
N PHE A 311 -6.99 -23.62 -13.76
CA PHE A 311 -8.24 -23.20 -14.39
C PHE A 311 -8.38 -21.68 -14.48
N ALA A 312 -8.08 -20.95 -13.39
CA ALA A 312 -8.10 -19.50 -13.35
C ALA A 312 -6.99 -18.88 -14.22
N THR A 313 -5.78 -19.45 -14.19
CA THR A 313 -4.66 -18.99 -15.02
C THR A 313 -4.97 -19.14 -16.52
N GLU A 314 -5.56 -20.23 -16.94
CA GLU A 314 -6.01 -20.48 -18.31
C GLU A 314 -7.09 -19.50 -18.78
N ARG A 315 -7.83 -18.86 -17.85
CA ARG A 315 -8.81 -17.79 -18.11
C ARG A 315 -8.24 -16.38 -17.98
N GLY A 316 -6.94 -16.27 -17.82
CA GLY A 316 -6.23 -14.99 -17.79
C GLY A 316 -6.13 -14.32 -16.42
N MET A 317 -6.48 -15.03 -15.33
CA MET A 317 -6.30 -14.53 -13.96
C MET A 317 -4.82 -14.65 -13.55
N VAL A 318 -4.09 -13.55 -13.63
CA VAL A 318 -2.64 -13.51 -13.34
C VAL A 318 -2.43 -13.06 -11.90
N GLY A 319 -1.47 -13.67 -11.19
CA GLY A 319 -1.08 -13.26 -9.84
C GLY A 319 -2.07 -13.62 -8.73
N ILE A 320 -3.04 -14.53 -9.00
CA ILE A 320 -4.10 -14.89 -8.06
C ILE A 320 -3.65 -15.87 -6.96
N LYS A 321 -2.47 -16.47 -7.06
CA LYS A 321 -1.96 -17.39 -6.02
C LYS A 321 -1.78 -16.65 -4.70
N GLY A 322 -2.30 -17.21 -3.61
CA GLY A 322 -2.14 -16.69 -2.26
C GLY A 322 -0.71 -16.70 -1.77
N HIS A 323 -0.45 -15.97 -0.68
CA HIS A 323 0.86 -15.98 -0.05
C HIS A 323 1.09 -17.32 0.68
N ARG A 324 2.34 -17.78 0.72
CA ARG A 324 2.71 -19.06 1.35
C ARG A 324 2.26 -19.20 2.82
N ASP A 325 2.15 -18.09 3.55
CA ASP A 325 1.78 -18.07 4.97
C ASP A 325 0.27 -18.27 5.18
N VAL A 326 -0.55 -18.05 4.14
CA VAL A 326 -2.02 -18.21 4.16
C VAL A 326 -2.46 -19.38 3.28
N GLY A 327 -1.75 -19.60 2.18
CA GLY A 327 -2.17 -20.55 1.15
C GLY A 327 -3.26 -19.97 0.24
N GLY A 328 -3.99 -20.83 -0.42
CA GLY A 328 -5.15 -20.49 -1.25
C GLY A 328 -4.88 -19.41 -2.31
N PHE A 329 -5.75 -18.41 -2.33
CA PHE A 329 -5.80 -17.40 -3.39
C PHE A 329 -5.88 -15.99 -2.81
N ARG A 330 -5.43 -15.02 -3.61
CA ARG A 330 -5.55 -13.61 -3.27
C ARG A 330 -5.83 -12.80 -4.53
N ALA A 331 -6.97 -12.15 -4.56
CA ALA A 331 -7.30 -11.16 -5.59
C ALA A 331 -6.95 -9.75 -5.09
N SER A 332 -5.87 -9.18 -5.59
CA SER A 332 -5.50 -7.79 -5.28
C SER A 332 -6.23 -6.85 -6.24
N CYS A 333 -7.17 -6.09 -5.71
CA CYS A 333 -8.10 -5.22 -6.44
C CYS A 333 -7.74 -3.74 -6.27
N TYR A 334 -6.47 -3.38 -6.52
CA TYR A 334 -6.01 -1.99 -6.44
C TYR A 334 -6.76 -1.06 -7.41
N ASN A 335 -6.57 0.25 -7.27
CA ASN A 335 -7.37 1.27 -7.97
C ASN A 335 -7.52 1.03 -9.47
N ALA A 336 -6.49 0.57 -10.15
CA ALA A 336 -6.51 0.30 -11.59
C ALA A 336 -7.19 -1.03 -11.98
N MET A 337 -7.58 -1.89 -11.01
CA MET A 337 -8.36 -3.07 -11.30
C MET A 337 -9.77 -2.67 -11.75
N THR A 338 -10.23 -3.24 -12.84
CA THR A 338 -11.56 -2.92 -13.38
C THR A 338 -12.65 -3.80 -12.75
N VAL A 339 -13.85 -3.26 -12.66
CA VAL A 339 -15.06 -4.03 -12.27
C VAL A 339 -15.26 -5.25 -13.19
N GLU A 340 -14.94 -5.11 -14.49
CA GLU A 340 -14.96 -6.22 -15.45
C GLU A 340 -13.98 -7.33 -15.04
N GLY A 341 -12.77 -6.99 -14.56
CA GLY A 341 -11.79 -7.97 -14.08
C GLY A 341 -12.31 -8.76 -12.88
N CYS A 342 -12.95 -8.09 -11.92
CA CYS A 342 -13.57 -8.74 -10.77
C CYS A 342 -14.74 -9.65 -11.19
N LYS A 343 -15.58 -9.20 -12.12
CA LYS A 343 -16.66 -10.03 -12.69
C LYS A 343 -16.12 -11.26 -13.43
N ALA A 344 -15.02 -11.12 -14.17
CA ALA A 344 -14.38 -12.24 -14.86
C ALA A 344 -13.84 -13.29 -13.87
N LEU A 345 -13.30 -12.86 -12.72
CA LEU A 345 -12.91 -13.77 -11.65
C LEU A 345 -14.13 -14.50 -11.08
N VAL A 346 -15.21 -13.78 -10.79
CA VAL A 346 -16.48 -14.35 -10.28
C VAL A 346 -17.03 -15.40 -11.23
N GLU A 347 -17.11 -15.11 -12.53
CA GLU A 347 -17.57 -16.10 -13.53
C GLU A 347 -16.64 -17.32 -13.58
N THR A 348 -15.32 -17.12 -13.43
CA THR A 348 -14.36 -18.22 -13.34
C THR A 348 -14.65 -19.11 -12.12
N MET A 349 -14.97 -18.52 -10.97
CA MET A 349 -15.30 -19.27 -9.74
C MET A 349 -16.61 -20.05 -9.90
N LYS A 350 -17.65 -19.43 -10.47
CA LYS A 350 -18.95 -20.11 -10.78
C LYS A 350 -18.80 -21.26 -11.75
N GLU A 351 -18.05 -21.05 -12.84
CA GLU A 351 -17.79 -22.13 -13.81
C GLU A 351 -17.02 -23.28 -13.18
N PHE A 352 -16.12 -23.01 -12.26
CA PHE A 352 -15.37 -24.04 -11.54
C PHE A 352 -16.31 -24.79 -10.58
N GLU A 353 -17.13 -24.06 -9.81
CA GLU A 353 -18.13 -24.66 -8.92
C GLU A 353 -19.09 -25.58 -9.67
N ALA A 354 -19.55 -25.21 -10.86
CA ALA A 354 -20.46 -25.99 -11.66
C ALA A 354 -19.88 -27.33 -12.17
N ARG A 355 -18.59 -27.53 -12.06
CA ARG A 355 -17.88 -28.76 -12.45
C ARG A 355 -17.65 -29.72 -11.29
N HIS A 356 -17.77 -29.22 -10.09
CA HIS A 356 -17.54 -29.93 -8.83
C HIS A 356 -18.78 -29.89 -7.91
#